data_1ea04632fff2f7b273a922895f12e2ad
#
_entry.id   1ea04632fff2f7b273a922895f12e2ad
#
_cell.length_a   1.000
_cell.length_b   1.000
_cell.length_c   1.000
_cell.angle_alpha   90.00
_cell.angle_beta   90.00
_cell.angle_gamma   90.00
#
_symmetry.space_group_name_H-M   'P 1'
#
loop_
_entity.id
_entity.type
_entity.pdbx_description
1 polymer ?
#
loop_
_entity_poly.entity_id
_entity_poly.type
_entity_poly.pdbx_seq_one_letter_code
_entity_poly.pdbx_strand_id
1 'polypeptide(L)'
;MHQRFLHLVGTLLILAATAFPAGAQTYQLFAPKNVAQANLLNLLTYYYAYPERPSISAVLEDIESSRILETDWENAQYPVLGFLSKAFSAEPEALAKEIGPSYSHSLKSVILAALMMEFLDVYAPPAYQAIINNLPPDKRPPHIAAAKVGHPKQLDMLWGALFATGDPKFLDAILKVYEDQNGPTGNPRLDIAFQKVIEWAAWSNMQQHSLVERLMRERAATAAPYVAGRLRAIVSRFEASLESLNLGTREGLFSAMVALTDASIIEELKKPPSSGIRIVKKRRFSRQEDIFVHIAFNGMEVSESYQANVTFSSILRLPDGHEQQLYENRTAIVGPAPVRFSILSARDLHQFRLPDDAPAGDYLLRVTLSDNLSGKDLNLRADFTLVE
;
A
#
# COMPACT_ATOMS: atom_id res chain seq x y z
N MET A 1 8.31 -30.63 13.93
CA MET A 1 8.45 -29.68 12.80
C MET A 1 7.24 -29.72 11.84
N HIS A 2 6.74 -30.89 11.44
CA HIS A 2 5.58 -31.04 10.52
C HIS A 2 4.26 -30.42 11.02
N GLN A 3 3.95 -30.52 12.30
CA GLN A 3 2.68 -29.99 12.85
C GLN A 3 2.59 -28.46 12.86
N ARG A 4 3.71 -27.74 13.06
CA ARG A 4 3.72 -26.26 13.03
C ARG A 4 3.63 -25.72 11.60
N PHE A 5 4.16 -26.46 10.63
CA PHE A 5 4.03 -26.11 9.21
C PHE A 5 2.58 -26.25 8.72
N LEU A 6 1.88 -27.31 9.16
CA LEU A 6 0.46 -27.51 8.87
C LEU A 6 -0.44 -26.44 9.49
N HIS A 7 -0.09 -25.87 10.64
CA HIS A 7 -0.85 -24.77 11.25
C HIS A 7 -0.65 -23.46 10.48
N LEU A 8 0.57 -23.14 10.03
CA LEU A 8 0.84 -21.94 9.25
C LEU A 8 0.18 -21.99 7.87
N VAL A 9 0.28 -23.13 7.20
CA VAL A 9 -0.41 -23.38 5.91
C VAL A 9 -1.93 -23.46 6.12
N GLY A 10 -2.40 -24.00 7.25
CA GLY A 10 -3.82 -24.05 7.60
C GLY A 10 -4.42 -22.65 7.83
N THR A 11 -3.70 -21.74 8.47
CA THR A 11 -4.15 -20.36 8.68
C THR A 11 -4.13 -19.56 7.37
N LEU A 12 -3.15 -19.75 6.51
CA LEU A 12 -3.08 -19.16 5.18
C LEU A 12 -4.14 -19.76 4.21
N LEU A 13 -4.43 -21.08 4.30
CA LEU A 13 -5.47 -21.75 3.49
C LEU A 13 -6.89 -21.32 3.86
N ILE A 14 -7.15 -21.02 5.14
CA ILE A 14 -8.46 -20.48 5.58
C ILE A 14 -8.67 -19.07 5.02
N LEU A 15 -7.62 -18.26 4.90
CA LEU A 15 -7.66 -16.95 4.25
C LEU A 15 -7.83 -17.02 2.73
N ALA A 16 -7.31 -18.08 2.08
CA ALA A 16 -7.41 -18.26 0.62
C ALA A 16 -8.70 -18.95 0.14
N ALA A 17 -9.42 -19.66 1.02
CA ALA A 17 -10.63 -20.41 0.67
C ALA A 17 -11.95 -19.64 0.89
N THR A 18 -11.90 -18.54 1.64
CA THR A 18 -13.06 -17.64 1.76
C THR A 18 -13.04 -16.67 0.58
N ALA A 19 -14.13 -16.64 -0.21
CA ALA A 19 -14.35 -15.58 -1.19
C ALA A 19 -14.15 -14.24 -0.47
N PHE A 20 -13.05 -13.52 -0.81
CA PHE A 20 -12.69 -12.28 -0.15
C PHE A 20 -13.83 -11.29 -0.29
N PRO A 21 -14.43 -10.80 0.81
CA PRO A 21 -15.42 -9.73 0.74
C PRO A 21 -14.75 -8.46 0.16
N ALA A 22 -15.55 -7.62 -0.46
CA ALA A 22 -15.14 -6.29 -0.88
C ALA A 22 -14.62 -5.51 0.35
N GLY A 23 -13.32 -5.42 0.49
CA GLY A 23 -12.59 -5.01 1.71
C GLY A 23 -11.39 -5.93 1.98
N ALA A 24 -10.98 -6.72 0.96
CA ALA A 24 -9.88 -7.66 1.05
C ALA A 24 -8.64 -6.99 1.65
N GLN A 25 -8.07 -7.63 2.65
CA GLN A 25 -6.81 -7.21 3.27
C GLN A 25 -5.75 -7.02 2.17
N THR A 26 -5.20 -5.82 2.11
CA THR A 26 -4.09 -5.47 1.23
C THR A 26 -2.84 -6.23 1.69
N TYR A 27 -2.04 -6.73 0.76
CA TYR A 27 -0.74 -7.30 1.11
C TYR A 27 0.08 -6.23 1.83
N GLN A 28 0.63 -6.61 2.96
CA GLN A 28 1.51 -5.76 3.74
C GLN A 28 2.74 -6.57 4.15
N LEU A 29 3.90 -5.94 4.18
CA LEU A 29 5.14 -6.58 4.66
C LEU A 29 4.99 -7.12 6.09
N PHE A 30 4.18 -6.44 6.90
CA PHE A 30 3.75 -6.86 8.25
C PHE A 30 2.47 -6.09 8.65
N ALA A 31 1.75 -6.57 9.66
CA ALA A 31 0.54 -5.92 10.16
C ALA A 31 0.88 -4.88 11.25
N PRO A 32 0.75 -3.56 11.00
CA PRO A 32 1.10 -2.55 12.00
C PRO A 32 0.10 -2.54 13.16
N LYS A 33 0.60 -2.48 14.39
CA LYS A 33 -0.20 -2.43 15.63
C LYS A 33 -0.27 -1.03 16.25
N ASN A 34 0.53 -0.09 15.74
CA ASN A 34 0.60 1.29 16.21
C ASN A 34 1.06 2.23 15.08
N VAL A 35 1.06 3.54 15.36
CA VAL A 35 1.40 4.58 14.38
C VAL A 35 2.87 4.46 13.92
N ALA A 36 3.80 4.16 14.81
CA ALA A 36 5.22 4.03 14.45
C ALA A 36 5.43 2.86 13.47
N GLN A 37 4.77 1.73 13.69
CA GLN A 37 4.80 0.59 12.78
C GLN A 37 4.11 0.89 11.44
N ALA A 38 3.03 1.68 11.45
CA ALA A 38 2.38 2.11 10.20
C ALA A 38 3.27 3.04 9.38
N ASN A 39 3.98 3.97 10.03
CA ASN A 39 4.94 4.85 9.37
C ASN A 39 6.11 4.05 8.79
N LEU A 40 6.67 3.12 9.56
CA LEU A 40 7.72 2.23 9.08
C LEU A 40 7.24 1.38 7.89
N LEU A 41 6.03 0.80 7.95
CA LEU A 41 5.47 0.04 6.85
C LEU A 41 5.42 0.89 5.57
N ASN A 42 4.93 2.12 5.65
CA ASN A 42 4.90 3.05 4.52
C ASN A 42 6.30 3.34 3.99
N LEU A 43 7.26 3.62 4.87
CA LEU A 43 8.65 3.87 4.50
C LEU A 43 9.24 2.68 3.73
N LEU A 44 9.15 1.47 4.27
CA LEU A 44 9.73 0.26 3.64
C LEU A 44 9.02 -0.08 2.32
N THR A 45 7.69 0.08 2.28
CA THR A 45 6.86 -0.29 1.12
C THR A 45 7.10 0.62 -0.09
N TYR A 46 7.35 1.92 0.14
CA TYR A 46 7.52 2.91 -0.93
C TYR A 46 8.93 3.47 -1.05
N TYR A 47 9.92 2.87 -0.40
CA TYR A 47 11.29 3.39 -0.34
C TYR A 47 11.91 3.63 -1.73
N TYR A 48 11.68 2.73 -2.67
CA TYR A 48 12.18 2.87 -4.05
C TYR A 48 11.63 4.11 -4.77
N ALA A 49 10.52 4.66 -4.32
CA ALA A 49 9.83 5.78 -4.93
C ALA A 49 10.16 7.14 -4.27
N TYR A 50 10.90 7.15 -3.16
CA TYR A 50 11.30 8.41 -2.53
C TYR A 50 12.33 9.14 -3.40
N PRO A 51 12.09 10.44 -3.74
CA PRO A 51 13.06 11.25 -4.48
C PRO A 51 14.38 11.42 -3.73
N GLU A 52 14.28 11.65 -2.42
CA GLU A 52 15.40 11.71 -1.48
C GLU A 52 15.23 10.56 -0.49
N ARG A 53 16.08 9.56 -0.64
CA ARG A 53 16.02 8.38 0.22
C ARG A 53 16.53 8.72 1.62
N PRO A 54 15.82 8.30 2.68
CA PRO A 54 16.33 8.43 4.04
C PRO A 54 17.69 7.74 4.21
N SER A 55 18.51 8.30 5.10
CA SER A 55 19.81 7.72 5.42
C SER A 55 19.68 6.35 6.09
N ILE A 56 20.75 5.56 6.09
CA ILE A 56 20.82 4.27 6.77
C ILE A 56 20.40 4.42 8.23
N SER A 57 21.02 5.37 8.96
CA SER A 57 20.72 5.63 10.37
C SER A 57 19.25 5.92 10.60
N ALA A 58 18.64 6.80 9.78
CA ALA A 58 17.22 7.15 9.92
C ALA A 58 16.31 5.92 9.74
N VAL A 59 16.57 5.08 8.73
CA VAL A 59 15.80 3.84 8.51
C VAL A 59 15.96 2.86 9.69
N LEU A 60 17.19 2.68 10.19
CA LEU A 60 17.45 1.78 11.32
C LEU A 60 16.84 2.30 12.62
N GLU A 61 16.83 3.61 12.85
CA GLU A 61 16.15 4.24 13.99
C GLU A 61 14.62 4.04 13.91
N ASP A 62 14.03 4.15 12.73
CA ASP A 62 12.61 3.89 12.53
C ASP A 62 12.26 2.42 12.77
N ILE A 63 13.09 1.48 12.32
CA ILE A 63 12.90 0.04 12.60
C ILE A 63 12.99 -0.22 14.11
N GLU A 64 14.01 0.31 14.78
CA GLU A 64 14.22 0.13 16.22
C GLU A 64 13.09 0.74 17.03
N SER A 65 12.74 2.03 16.77
CA SER A 65 11.69 2.75 17.52
C SER A 65 10.31 2.14 17.34
N SER A 66 10.03 1.52 16.21
CA SER A 66 8.77 0.81 15.93
C SER A 66 8.62 -0.46 16.75
N ARG A 67 9.73 -1.04 17.21
CA ARG A 67 9.83 -2.33 17.92
C ARG A 67 9.19 -3.50 17.14
N ILE A 68 9.09 -3.40 15.81
CA ILE A 68 8.41 -4.41 14.99
C ILE A 68 9.12 -5.77 15.07
N LEU A 69 10.46 -5.78 15.10
CA LEU A 69 11.26 -7.00 15.19
C LEU A 69 11.18 -7.66 16.57
N GLU A 70 10.71 -6.95 17.60
CA GLU A 70 10.48 -7.53 18.93
C GLU A 70 9.03 -8.00 19.10
N THR A 71 8.08 -7.26 18.52
CA THR A 71 6.64 -7.50 18.71
C THR A 71 6.01 -8.42 17.69
N ASP A 72 6.68 -8.60 16.53
CA ASP A 72 6.18 -9.43 15.41
C ASP A 72 7.32 -10.09 14.61
N TRP A 73 8.31 -10.65 15.30
CA TRP A 73 9.50 -11.26 14.71
C TRP A 73 9.18 -12.21 13.54
N GLU A 74 8.22 -13.11 13.73
CA GLU A 74 7.90 -14.16 12.76
C GLU A 74 7.48 -13.61 11.39
N ASN A 75 6.84 -12.44 11.34
CA ASN A 75 6.34 -11.85 10.11
C ASN A 75 7.26 -10.74 9.59
N ALA A 76 7.91 -9.97 10.47
CA ALA A 76 8.67 -8.79 10.08
C ALA A 76 10.13 -9.06 9.67
N GLN A 77 10.78 -10.11 10.21
CA GLN A 77 12.20 -10.33 10.00
C GLN A 77 12.59 -10.50 8.53
N TYR A 78 11.80 -11.23 7.75
CA TYR A 78 12.14 -11.55 6.36
C TYR A 78 11.94 -10.38 5.40
N PRO A 79 10.82 -9.64 5.42
CA PRO A 79 10.70 -8.44 4.59
C PRO A 79 11.72 -7.37 4.94
N VAL A 80 12.00 -7.15 6.25
CA VAL A 80 13.05 -6.22 6.70
C VAL A 80 14.44 -6.70 6.26
N LEU A 81 14.73 -7.99 6.35
CA LEU A 81 15.98 -8.57 5.87
C LEU A 81 16.16 -8.34 4.35
N GLY A 82 15.15 -8.66 3.56
CA GLY A 82 15.16 -8.44 2.12
C GLY A 82 15.34 -6.98 1.74
N PHE A 83 14.67 -6.09 2.48
CA PHE A 83 14.81 -4.66 2.32
C PHE A 83 16.24 -4.18 2.63
N LEU A 84 16.77 -4.45 3.82
CA LEU A 84 18.08 -3.97 4.24
C LEU A 84 19.20 -4.51 3.35
N SER A 85 19.12 -5.75 2.91
CA SER A 85 20.13 -6.34 2.03
C SER A 85 20.24 -5.61 0.70
N LYS A 86 19.18 -4.92 0.24
CA LYS A 86 19.13 -4.23 -1.05
C LYS A 86 19.11 -2.71 -0.97
N ALA A 87 18.46 -2.13 0.02
CA ALA A 87 18.40 -0.69 0.20
C ALA A 87 19.80 -0.06 0.30
N PHE A 88 20.72 -0.77 0.95
CA PHE A 88 22.08 -0.30 1.26
C PHE A 88 23.16 -1.13 0.60
N SER A 89 22.84 -1.83 -0.48
CA SER A 89 23.82 -2.65 -1.21
C SER A 89 24.98 -1.85 -1.84
N ALA A 90 24.78 -0.55 -2.08
CA ALA A 90 25.83 0.34 -2.55
C ALA A 90 26.76 0.84 -1.42
N GLU A 91 26.34 0.73 -0.15
CA GLU A 91 27.05 1.28 1.02
C GLU A 91 27.17 0.24 2.15
N PRO A 92 27.71 -0.96 1.88
CA PRO A 92 27.72 -2.05 2.86
C PRO A 92 28.57 -1.73 4.08
N GLU A 93 29.67 -0.99 3.90
CA GLU A 93 30.52 -0.55 5.01
C GLU A 93 29.82 0.45 5.93
N ALA A 94 28.96 1.31 5.37
CA ALA A 94 28.15 2.22 6.16
C ALA A 94 27.12 1.44 6.97
N LEU A 95 26.40 0.48 6.36
CA LEU A 95 25.47 -0.41 7.08
C LEU A 95 26.18 -1.20 8.19
N ALA A 96 27.39 -1.70 7.93
CA ALA A 96 28.18 -2.43 8.93
C ALA A 96 28.62 -1.56 10.12
N LYS A 97 28.93 -0.28 9.87
CA LYS A 97 29.30 0.69 10.92
C LYS A 97 28.13 1.08 11.81
N GLU A 98 26.91 1.05 11.30
CA GLU A 98 25.70 1.36 12.04
C GLU A 98 25.34 0.26 13.06
N ILE A 99 26.01 -0.91 13.07
CA ILE A 99 25.77 -1.94 14.09
C ILE A 99 26.29 -1.44 15.46
N GLY A 100 25.57 -0.47 16.02
CA GLY A 100 25.90 0.17 17.27
C GLY A 100 25.45 -0.62 18.52
N PRO A 101 26.00 -0.30 19.70
CA PRO A 101 25.58 -0.94 20.96
C PRO A 101 24.12 -0.63 21.34
N SER A 102 23.56 0.48 20.84
CA SER A 102 22.22 0.97 21.17
C SER A 102 21.09 0.17 20.58
N TYR A 103 21.31 -0.58 19.50
CA TYR A 103 20.25 -1.35 18.85
C TYR A 103 19.93 -2.65 19.56
N SER A 104 18.69 -3.12 19.46
CA SER A 104 18.23 -4.39 19.99
C SER A 104 18.98 -5.58 19.38
N HIS A 105 18.96 -6.70 20.05
CA HIS A 105 19.55 -7.94 19.53
C HIS A 105 18.88 -8.38 18.23
N SER A 106 17.57 -8.18 18.12
CA SER A 106 16.77 -8.53 16.94
C SER A 106 17.21 -7.75 15.71
N LEU A 107 17.35 -6.40 15.83
CA LEU A 107 17.80 -5.57 14.71
C LEU A 107 19.22 -5.91 14.30
N LYS A 108 20.14 -6.07 15.26
CA LYS A 108 21.54 -6.49 14.98
C LYS A 108 21.59 -7.80 14.20
N SER A 109 20.75 -8.78 14.58
CA SER A 109 20.70 -10.05 13.89
C SER A 109 20.23 -9.93 12.44
N VAL A 110 19.23 -9.08 12.17
CA VAL A 110 18.74 -8.84 10.82
C VAL A 110 19.75 -8.08 9.96
N ILE A 111 20.42 -7.06 10.52
CA ILE A 111 21.50 -6.33 9.82
C ILE A 111 22.64 -7.29 9.45
N LEU A 112 23.07 -8.13 10.39
CA LEU A 112 24.12 -9.11 10.15
C LEU A 112 23.72 -10.09 9.06
N ALA A 113 22.49 -10.62 9.11
CA ALA A 113 21.98 -11.52 8.09
C ALA A 113 21.89 -10.83 6.71
N ALA A 114 21.53 -9.55 6.64
CA ALA A 114 21.51 -8.76 5.40
C ALA A 114 22.91 -8.62 4.79
N LEU A 115 23.90 -8.30 5.61
CA LEU A 115 25.31 -8.23 5.20
C LEU A 115 25.81 -9.60 4.70
N MET A 116 25.48 -10.68 5.39
CA MET A 116 25.87 -12.04 4.96
C MET A 116 25.24 -12.43 3.62
N MET A 117 24.00 -12.06 3.35
CA MET A 117 23.31 -12.39 2.11
C MET A 117 23.92 -11.68 0.88
N GLU A 118 24.44 -10.48 1.06
CA GLU A 118 24.93 -9.65 -0.05
C GLU A 118 26.46 -9.71 -0.21
N PHE A 119 27.19 -9.77 0.90
CA PHE A 119 28.61 -9.42 0.90
C PHE A 119 29.55 -10.52 1.40
N LEU A 120 29.01 -11.71 1.76
CA LEU A 120 29.79 -12.92 2.00
C LEU A 120 31.20 -12.62 2.61
N ASP A 121 31.27 -12.35 3.86
CA ASP A 121 32.54 -12.25 4.62
C ASP A 121 33.37 -10.96 4.47
N VAL A 122 33.07 -10.08 3.48
CA VAL A 122 33.98 -8.96 3.16
C VAL A 122 33.75 -7.71 4.03
N TYR A 123 32.52 -7.46 4.45
CA TYR A 123 32.15 -6.19 5.11
C TYR A 123 31.66 -6.34 6.54
N ALA A 124 31.63 -7.54 7.08
CA ALA A 124 31.21 -7.72 8.47
C ALA A 124 32.25 -7.15 9.43
N PRO A 125 31.81 -6.39 10.47
CA PRO A 125 32.72 -5.97 11.54
C PRO A 125 33.50 -7.16 12.12
N PRO A 126 34.77 -6.98 12.57
CA PRO A 126 35.62 -8.06 13.03
C PRO A 126 34.99 -8.96 14.10
N ALA A 127 34.17 -8.40 14.98
CA ALA A 127 33.45 -9.15 16.01
C ALA A 127 32.45 -10.17 15.44
N TYR A 128 31.90 -9.91 14.25
CA TYR A 128 30.94 -10.76 13.56
C TYR A 128 31.59 -11.66 12.50
N GLN A 129 32.80 -11.28 12.01
CA GLN A 129 33.54 -12.07 11.04
C GLN A 129 33.84 -13.48 11.58
N ALA A 130 34.15 -13.60 12.85
CA ALA A 130 34.39 -14.90 13.49
C ALA A 130 33.10 -15.78 13.49
N ILE A 131 31.92 -15.17 13.65
CA ILE A 131 30.63 -15.89 13.60
C ILE A 131 30.37 -16.39 12.18
N ILE A 132 30.56 -15.53 11.18
CA ILE A 132 30.35 -15.85 9.76
C ILE A 132 31.32 -16.95 9.32
N ASN A 133 32.59 -16.82 9.66
CA ASN A 133 33.63 -17.79 9.28
C ASN A 133 33.41 -19.17 9.90
N ASN A 134 32.75 -19.24 11.04
CA ASN A 134 32.39 -20.50 11.71
C ASN A 134 31.08 -21.12 11.22
N LEU A 135 30.31 -20.41 10.34
CA LEU A 135 29.13 -21.01 9.75
C LEU A 135 29.53 -21.99 8.63
N PRO A 136 29.06 -23.25 8.69
CA PRO A 136 29.21 -24.19 7.59
C PRO A 136 28.68 -23.60 6.28
N PRO A 137 29.30 -23.85 5.12
CA PRO A 137 28.86 -23.32 3.83
C PRO A 137 27.38 -23.58 3.51
N ASP A 138 26.85 -24.72 3.94
CA ASP A 138 25.43 -25.11 3.78
C ASP A 138 24.47 -24.34 4.71
N LYS A 139 25.01 -23.66 5.72
CA LYS A 139 24.25 -22.82 6.68
C LYS A 139 24.27 -21.33 6.31
N ARG A 140 25.10 -20.94 5.34
CA ARG A 140 25.16 -19.57 4.87
C ARG A 140 23.90 -19.26 4.04
N PRO A 141 23.21 -18.13 4.26
CA PRO A 141 22.07 -17.78 3.45
C PRO A 141 22.50 -17.60 1.99
N PRO A 142 21.70 -18.09 1.02
CA PRO A 142 21.99 -17.85 -0.40
C PRO A 142 21.85 -16.36 -0.71
N HIS A 143 22.59 -15.91 -1.73
CA HIS A 143 22.39 -14.56 -2.27
C HIS A 143 20.92 -14.37 -2.64
N ILE A 144 20.32 -13.22 -2.26
CA ILE A 144 18.87 -13.00 -2.40
C ILE A 144 18.37 -13.15 -3.85
N ALA A 145 19.17 -12.73 -4.85
CA ALA A 145 18.84 -12.89 -6.26
C ALA A 145 18.86 -14.35 -6.75
N ALA A 146 19.53 -15.26 -6.01
CA ALA A 146 19.59 -16.69 -6.31
C ALA A 146 18.58 -17.49 -5.46
N ALA A 147 17.82 -16.86 -4.58
CA ALA A 147 16.84 -17.51 -3.72
C ALA A 147 15.73 -18.14 -4.58
N LYS A 148 15.61 -19.46 -4.52
CA LYS A 148 14.44 -20.14 -5.07
C LYS A 148 13.25 -19.93 -4.14
N VAL A 149 12.15 -19.49 -4.71
CA VAL A 149 10.93 -19.23 -3.93
C VAL A 149 10.19 -20.54 -3.68
N GLY A 150 10.45 -21.17 -2.54
CA GLY A 150 9.78 -22.39 -2.10
C GLY A 150 9.10 -22.25 -0.72
N HIS A 151 9.15 -21.07 -0.12
CA HIS A 151 8.58 -20.79 1.19
C HIS A 151 8.06 -19.36 1.27
N PRO A 152 6.93 -19.07 1.96
CA PRO A 152 6.38 -17.71 2.10
C PRO A 152 7.40 -16.67 2.58
N LYS A 153 8.28 -17.04 3.50
CA LYS A 153 9.35 -16.17 4.01
C LYS A 153 10.32 -15.68 2.93
N GLN A 154 10.59 -16.50 1.90
CA GLN A 154 11.40 -16.09 0.75
C GLN A 154 10.64 -15.14 -0.15
N LEU A 155 9.33 -15.31 -0.27
CA LEU A 155 8.46 -14.38 -0.99
C LEU A 155 8.50 -13.00 -0.32
N ASP A 156 8.36 -12.94 1.02
CA ASP A 156 8.40 -11.68 1.77
C ASP A 156 9.76 -10.98 1.65
N MET A 157 10.86 -11.72 1.63
CA MET A 157 12.20 -11.16 1.37
C MET A 157 12.30 -10.54 -0.03
N LEU A 158 11.78 -11.19 -1.05
CA LEU A 158 11.81 -10.67 -2.42
C LEU A 158 10.94 -9.45 -2.60
N TRP A 159 9.78 -9.38 -1.94
CA TRP A 159 8.97 -8.15 -1.89
C TRP A 159 9.71 -7.03 -1.17
N GLY A 160 10.34 -7.30 -0.02
CA GLY A 160 11.18 -6.33 0.66
C GLY A 160 12.31 -5.78 -0.22
N ALA A 161 12.98 -6.65 -0.97
CA ALA A 161 14.04 -6.25 -1.90
C ALA A 161 13.51 -5.44 -3.10
N LEU A 162 12.34 -5.80 -3.64
CA LEU A 162 11.67 -5.03 -4.69
C LEU A 162 11.33 -3.61 -4.20
N PHE A 163 10.77 -3.50 -3.01
CA PHE A 163 10.38 -2.20 -2.45
C PHE A 163 11.59 -1.37 -1.98
N ALA A 164 12.72 -1.98 -1.71
CA ALA A 164 13.97 -1.26 -1.46
C ALA A 164 14.54 -0.60 -2.73
N THR A 165 14.41 -1.23 -3.89
CA THR A 165 15.16 -0.87 -5.09
C THR A 165 14.29 -0.46 -6.28
N GLY A 166 13.08 -0.99 -6.40
CA GLY A 166 12.28 -0.94 -7.62
C GLY A 166 12.79 -1.85 -8.75
N ASP A 167 13.79 -2.71 -8.50
CA ASP A 167 14.44 -3.54 -9.53
C ASP A 167 13.53 -4.72 -9.94
N PRO A 168 13.12 -4.80 -11.22
CA PRO A 168 12.22 -5.84 -11.73
C PRO A 168 12.68 -7.28 -11.49
N LYS A 169 13.99 -7.52 -11.36
CA LYS A 169 14.55 -8.86 -11.16
C LYS A 169 13.99 -9.59 -9.95
N PHE A 170 13.55 -8.86 -8.91
CA PHE A 170 12.94 -9.45 -7.71
C PHE A 170 11.53 -9.95 -7.97
N LEU A 171 10.73 -9.21 -8.77
CA LEU A 171 9.45 -9.71 -9.25
C LEU A 171 9.66 -10.91 -10.18
N ASP A 172 10.64 -10.84 -11.08
CA ASP A 172 10.97 -11.97 -11.96
C ASP A 172 11.33 -13.23 -11.16
N ALA A 173 12.10 -13.08 -10.06
CA ALA A 173 12.41 -14.20 -9.16
C ALA A 173 11.15 -14.79 -8.50
N ILE A 174 10.18 -13.94 -8.10
CA ILE A 174 8.89 -14.41 -7.58
C ILE A 174 8.11 -15.19 -8.64
N LEU A 175 8.06 -14.68 -9.88
CA LEU A 175 7.27 -15.26 -10.97
C LEU A 175 7.88 -16.56 -11.53
N LYS A 176 9.18 -16.83 -11.31
CA LYS A 176 9.82 -18.12 -11.67
C LYS A 176 9.15 -19.34 -11.07
N VAL A 177 8.39 -19.19 -9.98
CA VAL A 177 7.60 -20.28 -9.41
C VAL A 177 6.61 -20.88 -10.41
N TYR A 178 6.13 -20.06 -11.38
CA TYR A 178 5.23 -20.55 -12.42
C TYR A 178 5.96 -21.29 -13.56
N GLU A 179 7.27 -21.16 -13.67
CA GLU A 179 8.09 -21.87 -14.67
C GLU A 179 8.43 -23.30 -14.23
N ASP A 180 8.44 -23.54 -12.91
CA ASP A 180 8.76 -24.88 -12.36
C ASP A 180 7.52 -25.77 -12.38
N GLN A 181 7.44 -26.64 -13.40
CA GLN A 181 6.32 -27.57 -13.57
C GLN A 181 6.23 -28.61 -12.45
N ASN A 182 7.34 -28.90 -11.76
CA ASN A 182 7.36 -29.83 -10.63
C ASN A 182 6.98 -29.18 -9.31
N GLY A 183 6.83 -27.85 -9.31
CA GLY A 183 6.54 -27.03 -8.14
C GLY A 183 7.76 -26.86 -7.21
N PRO A 184 7.79 -25.74 -6.49
CA PRO A 184 8.95 -25.35 -5.69
C PRO A 184 9.13 -26.21 -4.42
N THR A 185 8.10 -26.87 -3.93
CA THR A 185 8.12 -27.64 -2.66
C THR A 185 8.22 -29.15 -2.89
N GLY A 186 7.99 -29.63 -4.10
CA GLY A 186 7.89 -31.05 -4.43
C GLY A 186 6.61 -31.72 -3.86
N ASN A 187 5.68 -30.94 -3.32
CA ASN A 187 4.36 -31.40 -2.88
C ASN A 187 3.26 -30.67 -3.64
N PRO A 188 2.53 -31.32 -4.55
CA PRO A 188 1.56 -30.65 -5.42
C PRO A 188 0.49 -29.82 -4.69
N ARG A 189 0.06 -30.24 -3.49
CA ARG A 189 -0.94 -29.49 -2.70
C ARG A 189 -0.35 -28.22 -2.12
N LEU A 190 0.88 -28.29 -1.62
CA LEU A 190 1.59 -27.11 -1.10
C LEU A 190 1.94 -26.16 -2.23
N ASP A 191 2.33 -26.68 -3.40
CA ASP A 191 2.65 -25.87 -4.58
C ASP A 191 1.44 -25.10 -5.10
N ILE A 192 0.27 -25.72 -5.15
CA ILE A 192 -0.99 -25.03 -5.50
C ILE A 192 -1.30 -23.95 -4.47
N ALA A 193 -1.21 -24.24 -3.18
CA ALA A 193 -1.47 -23.26 -2.12
C ALA A 193 -0.49 -22.08 -2.21
N PHE A 194 0.78 -22.38 -2.47
CA PHE A 194 1.82 -21.36 -2.57
C PHE A 194 1.64 -20.46 -3.81
N GLN A 195 1.28 -21.04 -4.95
CA GLN A 195 0.92 -20.27 -6.15
C GLN A 195 -0.25 -19.32 -5.88
N LYS A 196 -1.26 -19.73 -5.09
CA LYS A 196 -2.36 -18.86 -4.68
C LYS A 196 -1.93 -17.68 -3.81
N VAL A 197 -0.96 -17.90 -2.92
CA VAL A 197 -0.36 -16.83 -2.11
C VAL A 197 0.35 -15.81 -3.02
N ILE A 198 1.12 -16.27 -4.01
CA ILE A 198 1.79 -15.41 -4.99
C ILE A 198 0.76 -14.64 -5.83
N GLU A 199 -0.28 -15.31 -6.34
CA GLU A 199 -1.37 -14.66 -7.09
C GLU A 199 -2.03 -13.55 -6.27
N TRP A 200 -2.33 -13.82 -4.99
CA TRP A 200 -2.93 -12.84 -4.09
C TRP A 200 -1.98 -11.68 -3.81
N ALA A 201 -0.71 -11.95 -3.47
CA ALA A 201 0.28 -10.93 -3.20
C ALA A 201 0.53 -10.04 -4.42
N ALA A 202 0.67 -10.63 -5.62
CA ALA A 202 0.86 -9.88 -6.86
C ALA A 202 -0.36 -9.00 -7.17
N TRP A 203 -1.58 -9.55 -7.10
CA TRP A 203 -2.82 -8.79 -7.30
C TRP A 203 -2.95 -7.63 -6.31
N SER A 204 -2.66 -7.86 -5.04
CA SER A 204 -2.73 -6.85 -3.99
C SER A 204 -1.68 -5.75 -4.18
N ASN A 205 -0.45 -6.14 -4.56
CA ASN A 205 0.62 -5.17 -4.83
C ASN A 205 0.37 -4.36 -6.11
N MET A 206 -0.32 -4.90 -7.12
CA MET A 206 -0.78 -4.12 -8.27
C MET A 206 -1.73 -2.99 -7.87
N GLN A 207 -2.54 -3.18 -6.84
CA GLN A 207 -3.43 -2.13 -6.32
C GLN A 207 -2.66 -1.01 -5.60
N GLN A 208 -1.50 -1.31 -5.04
CA GLN A 208 -0.72 -0.36 -4.25
C GLN A 208 0.38 0.31 -5.07
N HIS A 209 0.97 -0.40 -6.04
CA HIS A 209 2.19 -0.01 -6.74
C HIS A 209 1.98 0.03 -8.25
N SER A 210 2.06 1.21 -8.85
CA SER A 210 2.06 1.37 -10.31
C SER A 210 3.23 0.63 -10.95
N LEU A 211 4.38 0.55 -10.28
CA LEU A 211 5.52 -0.26 -10.71
C LEU A 211 5.12 -1.72 -10.87
N VAL A 212 4.49 -2.33 -9.85
CA VAL A 212 4.09 -3.74 -9.91
C VAL A 212 3.04 -3.96 -10.98
N GLU A 213 2.05 -3.07 -11.11
CA GLU A 213 1.06 -3.13 -12.19
C GLU A 213 1.73 -3.14 -13.57
N ARG A 214 2.62 -2.18 -13.84
CA ARG A 214 3.34 -2.08 -15.11
C ARG A 214 4.13 -3.35 -15.39
N LEU A 215 4.94 -3.81 -14.44
CA LEU A 215 5.77 -5.00 -14.58
C LEU A 215 4.92 -6.26 -14.83
N MET A 216 3.81 -6.43 -14.11
CA MET A 216 2.90 -7.57 -14.30
C MET A 216 2.29 -7.58 -15.70
N ARG A 217 1.88 -6.41 -16.24
CA ARG A 217 1.36 -6.27 -17.62
C ARG A 217 2.45 -6.59 -18.65
N GLU A 218 3.66 -6.07 -18.49
CA GLU A 218 4.81 -6.36 -19.36
C GLU A 218 5.13 -7.85 -19.40
N ARG A 219 5.18 -8.50 -18.24
CA ARG A 219 5.44 -9.96 -18.16
C ARG A 219 4.29 -10.79 -18.72
N ALA A 220 3.03 -10.38 -18.51
CA ALA A 220 1.86 -11.03 -19.12
C ALA A 220 1.89 -11.01 -20.65
N ALA A 221 2.53 -9.99 -21.25
CA ALA A 221 2.70 -9.86 -22.70
C ALA A 221 3.87 -10.66 -23.25
N THR A 222 4.97 -10.82 -22.48
CA THR A 222 6.26 -11.33 -22.99
C THR A 222 6.64 -12.73 -22.49
N ALA A 223 6.03 -13.24 -21.42
CA ALA A 223 6.36 -14.55 -20.86
C ALA A 223 5.92 -15.72 -21.75
N ALA A 224 6.47 -16.90 -21.48
CA ALA A 224 6.05 -18.15 -22.12
C ALA A 224 4.53 -18.37 -21.96
N PRO A 225 3.83 -19.01 -22.90
CA PRO A 225 2.36 -19.06 -22.97
C PRO A 225 1.66 -19.49 -21.68
N TYR A 226 2.20 -20.48 -20.98
CA TYR A 226 1.66 -20.96 -19.72
C TYR A 226 1.74 -19.88 -18.60
N VAL A 227 2.92 -19.31 -18.41
CA VAL A 227 3.15 -18.23 -17.44
C VAL A 227 2.32 -17.00 -17.79
N ALA A 228 2.34 -16.60 -19.07
CA ALA A 228 1.54 -15.48 -19.59
C ALA A 228 0.05 -15.67 -19.31
N GLY A 229 -0.48 -16.89 -19.43
CA GLY A 229 -1.87 -17.20 -19.10
C GLY A 229 -2.21 -16.93 -17.63
N ARG A 230 -1.32 -17.34 -16.72
CA ARG A 230 -1.46 -17.09 -15.28
C ARG A 230 -1.42 -15.59 -14.96
N LEU A 231 -0.45 -14.89 -15.53
CA LEU A 231 -0.29 -13.44 -15.29
C LEU A 231 -1.48 -12.65 -15.84
N ARG A 232 -1.99 -12.99 -17.04
CA ARG A 232 -3.22 -12.40 -17.58
C ARG A 232 -4.41 -12.61 -16.68
N ALA A 233 -4.57 -13.77 -16.05
CA ALA A 233 -5.65 -14.01 -15.09
C ALA A 233 -5.55 -13.09 -13.86
N ILE A 234 -4.33 -12.85 -13.34
CA ILE A 234 -4.10 -11.90 -12.23
C ILE A 234 -4.43 -10.47 -12.66
N VAL A 235 -3.97 -10.05 -13.86
CA VAL A 235 -4.23 -8.72 -14.42
C VAL A 235 -5.73 -8.51 -14.63
N SER A 236 -6.44 -9.49 -15.23
CA SER A 236 -7.89 -9.40 -15.44
C SER A 236 -8.68 -9.34 -14.12
N ARG A 237 -8.24 -10.07 -13.09
CA ARG A 237 -8.83 -9.97 -11.75
C ARG A 237 -8.60 -8.59 -11.14
N PHE A 238 -7.42 -8.02 -11.33
CA PHE A 238 -7.12 -6.65 -10.91
C PHE A 238 -8.05 -5.66 -11.61
N GLU A 239 -8.17 -5.73 -12.94
CA GLU A 239 -9.07 -4.87 -13.74
C GLU A 239 -10.53 -4.98 -13.28
N ALA A 240 -11.02 -6.20 -13.06
CA ALA A 240 -12.37 -6.41 -12.53
C ALA A 240 -12.56 -5.81 -11.13
N SER A 241 -11.51 -5.80 -10.29
CA SER A 241 -11.59 -5.19 -8.97
C SER A 241 -11.71 -3.66 -9.02
N LEU A 242 -11.18 -3.02 -10.06
CA LEU A 242 -11.28 -1.57 -10.23
C LEU A 242 -12.73 -1.11 -10.50
N GLU A 243 -13.55 -1.95 -11.12
CA GLU A 243 -14.98 -1.65 -11.32
C GLU A 243 -15.73 -1.55 -9.99
N SER A 244 -15.36 -2.37 -9.00
CA SER A 244 -15.98 -2.34 -7.67
C SER A 244 -15.64 -1.08 -6.86
N LEU A 245 -14.61 -0.34 -7.27
CA LEU A 245 -14.16 0.90 -6.62
C LEU A 245 -14.82 2.16 -7.20
N ASN A 246 -15.79 2.00 -8.10
CA ASN A 246 -16.53 3.13 -8.66
C ASN A 246 -17.40 3.79 -7.58
N LEU A 247 -17.10 5.05 -7.26
CA LEU A 247 -17.81 5.84 -6.26
C LEU A 247 -19.03 6.60 -6.84
N GLY A 248 -19.26 6.52 -8.15
CA GLY A 248 -20.39 7.15 -8.86
C GLY A 248 -19.95 7.96 -10.07
N THR A 249 -19.26 9.08 -9.91
CA THR A 249 -18.68 9.83 -11.02
C THR A 249 -17.28 9.31 -11.31
N ARG A 250 -16.96 9.06 -12.60
CA ARG A 250 -15.68 8.44 -12.98
C ARG A 250 -15.17 8.95 -14.31
N GLU A 251 -13.84 9.10 -14.40
CA GLU A 251 -13.10 9.26 -15.65
C GLU A 251 -11.86 8.37 -15.63
N GLY A 252 -11.86 7.31 -16.43
CA GLY A 252 -10.83 6.28 -16.39
C GLY A 252 -10.83 5.54 -15.04
N LEU A 253 -9.72 5.60 -14.31
CA LEU A 253 -9.58 5.04 -12.96
C LEU A 253 -9.98 6.02 -11.86
N PHE A 254 -9.91 7.32 -12.14
CA PHE A 254 -10.28 8.36 -11.20
C PHE A 254 -11.78 8.36 -10.96
N SER A 255 -12.20 8.15 -9.72
CA SER A 255 -13.60 8.05 -9.33
C SER A 255 -13.85 8.83 -8.04
N ALA A 256 -15.00 9.49 -7.95
CA ALA A 256 -15.35 10.26 -6.79
C ALA A 256 -16.85 10.31 -6.53
N MET A 257 -17.18 10.68 -5.30
CA MET A 257 -18.54 11.03 -4.85
C MET A 257 -18.52 12.23 -3.91
N VAL A 258 -19.63 12.94 -3.87
CA VAL A 258 -19.89 13.98 -2.88
C VAL A 258 -21.10 13.59 -2.04
N ALA A 259 -21.05 13.89 -0.74
CA ALA A 259 -22.17 13.70 0.18
C ALA A 259 -22.28 14.89 1.11
N LEU A 260 -23.51 15.30 1.43
CA LEU A 260 -23.81 16.31 2.44
C LEU A 260 -24.32 15.64 3.71
N THR A 261 -23.87 16.12 4.87
CA THR A 261 -24.27 15.64 6.19
C THR A 261 -24.43 16.80 7.17
N ASP A 262 -25.03 16.53 8.32
CA ASP A 262 -25.13 17.46 9.45
C ASP A 262 -24.04 17.25 10.52
N ALA A 263 -23.12 16.34 10.26
CA ALA A 263 -22.04 16.01 11.18
C ALA A 263 -20.71 15.80 10.44
N SER A 264 -19.63 16.15 11.12
CA SER A 264 -18.27 15.91 10.63
C SER A 264 -17.98 14.41 10.57
N ILE A 265 -17.32 13.98 9.49
CA ILE A 265 -16.83 12.60 9.32
C ILE A 265 -15.65 12.25 10.26
N ILE A 266 -15.06 13.22 10.95
CA ILE A 266 -13.86 13.01 11.77
C ILE A 266 -14.04 11.87 12.77
N GLU A 267 -15.21 11.77 13.40
CA GLU A 267 -15.48 10.70 14.37
C GLU A 267 -15.58 9.32 13.70
N GLU A 268 -16.07 9.26 12.47
CA GLU A 268 -16.07 8.01 11.68
C GLU A 268 -14.65 7.61 11.29
N LEU A 269 -13.78 8.58 10.94
CA LEU A 269 -12.38 8.32 10.58
C LEU A 269 -11.52 7.85 11.77
N LYS A 270 -11.93 8.10 13.01
CA LYS A 270 -11.25 7.59 14.23
C LYS A 270 -11.57 6.12 14.51
N LYS A 271 -12.59 5.57 13.89
CA LYS A 271 -12.97 4.16 14.08
C LYS A 271 -11.94 3.23 13.44
N PRO A 272 -11.79 2.00 13.96
CA PRO A 272 -10.92 1.01 13.33
C PRO A 272 -11.28 0.79 11.86
N PRO A 273 -10.31 0.64 10.95
CA PRO A 273 -10.56 0.43 9.52
C PRO A 273 -11.53 -0.72 9.20
N SER A 274 -11.58 -1.73 10.07
CA SER A 274 -12.46 -2.89 9.95
C SER A 274 -13.96 -2.56 10.09
N SER A 275 -14.31 -1.42 10.72
CA SER A 275 -15.71 -1.03 10.89
C SER A 275 -16.32 -0.34 9.66
N GLY A 276 -15.47 0.02 8.68
CA GLY A 276 -15.88 0.82 7.51
C GLY A 276 -16.28 2.25 7.89
N ILE A 277 -16.37 3.11 6.90
CA ILE A 277 -16.83 4.50 7.08
C ILE A 277 -18.29 4.57 6.64
N ARG A 278 -19.17 4.99 7.53
CA ARG A 278 -20.58 5.19 7.24
C ARG A 278 -20.91 6.67 7.09
N ILE A 279 -21.24 7.09 5.87
CA ILE A 279 -21.72 8.45 5.58
C ILE A 279 -23.24 8.41 5.42
N VAL A 280 -23.95 9.06 6.34
CA VAL A 280 -25.40 9.19 6.27
C VAL A 280 -25.73 10.50 5.57
N LYS A 281 -26.10 10.43 4.29
CA LYS A 281 -26.44 11.59 3.47
C LYS A 281 -27.69 12.28 4.00
N LYS A 282 -27.61 13.61 4.13
CA LYS A 282 -28.76 14.47 4.48
C LYS A 282 -29.12 15.35 3.28
N ARG A 283 -30.40 15.51 3.02
CA ARG A 283 -30.92 16.29 1.88
C ARG A 283 -31.80 17.46 2.31
N ARG A 284 -32.10 17.60 3.60
CA ARG A 284 -32.91 18.68 4.15
C ARG A 284 -32.17 19.30 5.32
N PHE A 285 -31.94 20.58 5.25
CA PHE A 285 -31.25 21.33 6.27
C PHE A 285 -32.12 22.49 6.73
N SER A 286 -32.07 22.82 8.02
CA SER A 286 -32.69 24.03 8.58
C SER A 286 -31.70 25.20 8.49
N ARG A 287 -32.26 26.43 8.65
CA ARG A 287 -31.43 27.61 8.78
C ARG A 287 -30.51 27.48 9.99
N GLN A 288 -29.32 28.08 9.90
CA GLN A 288 -28.27 28.04 10.93
C GLN A 288 -27.62 26.64 11.16
N GLU A 289 -28.07 25.63 10.46
CA GLU A 289 -27.43 24.30 10.51
C GLU A 289 -26.13 24.29 9.70
N ASP A 290 -25.11 23.67 10.27
CA ASP A 290 -23.85 23.44 9.55
C ASP A 290 -24.02 22.34 8.51
N ILE A 291 -23.60 22.61 7.28
CA ILE A 291 -23.63 21.67 6.16
C ILE A 291 -22.20 21.20 5.91
N PHE A 292 -21.94 19.94 6.21
CA PHE A 292 -20.64 19.31 5.96
C PHE A 292 -20.63 18.66 4.59
N VAL A 293 -19.59 18.95 3.80
CA VAL A 293 -19.38 18.40 2.46
C VAL A 293 -18.27 17.37 2.52
N HIS A 294 -18.59 16.12 2.24
CA HIS A 294 -17.64 15.03 2.17
C HIS A 294 -17.35 14.68 0.71
N ILE A 295 -16.12 14.82 0.30
CA ILE A 295 -15.63 14.43 -1.03
C ILE A 295 -14.78 13.18 -0.84
N ALA A 296 -15.28 12.04 -1.30
CA ALA A 296 -14.53 10.78 -1.32
C ALA A 296 -14.07 10.49 -2.75
N PHE A 297 -12.83 10.04 -2.92
CA PHE A 297 -12.24 9.77 -4.23
C PHE A 297 -11.20 8.66 -4.16
N ASN A 298 -10.91 8.05 -5.31
CA ASN A 298 -9.84 7.07 -5.50
C ASN A 298 -9.33 7.07 -6.94
N GLY A 299 -8.31 6.27 -7.21
CA GLY A 299 -7.81 6.03 -8.57
C GLY A 299 -7.15 7.25 -9.22
N MET A 300 -6.78 8.29 -8.42
CA MET A 300 -6.00 9.42 -8.92
C MET A 300 -4.65 8.95 -9.47
N GLU A 301 -4.07 9.75 -10.36
CA GLU A 301 -2.71 9.52 -10.82
C GLU A 301 -1.72 9.82 -9.70
N VAL A 302 -0.63 9.08 -9.68
CA VAL A 302 0.49 9.30 -8.78
C VAL A 302 1.77 9.39 -9.61
N SER A 303 2.66 10.29 -9.22
CA SER A 303 3.97 10.41 -9.87
C SER A 303 4.82 9.15 -9.65
N GLU A 304 5.95 9.05 -10.35
CA GLU A 304 6.93 7.98 -10.13
C GLU A 304 7.46 7.95 -8.69
N SER A 305 7.45 9.09 -8.00
CA SER A 305 7.80 9.23 -6.59
C SER A 305 6.58 9.13 -5.65
N TYR A 306 5.47 8.55 -6.11
CA TYR A 306 4.24 8.37 -5.34
C TYR A 306 3.68 9.63 -4.70
N GLN A 307 3.82 10.77 -5.39
CA GLN A 307 3.16 12.02 -4.99
C GLN A 307 1.84 12.14 -5.73
N ALA A 308 0.78 12.51 -5.02
CA ALA A 308 -0.51 12.88 -5.58
C ALA A 308 -0.69 14.40 -5.56
N ASN A 309 -1.51 14.92 -6.47
CA ASN A 309 -1.91 16.33 -6.50
C ASN A 309 -3.36 16.41 -6.98
N VAL A 310 -4.29 16.39 -6.03
CA VAL A 310 -5.72 16.54 -6.29
C VAL A 310 -6.24 17.77 -5.58
N THR A 311 -6.91 18.62 -6.34
CA THR A 311 -7.55 19.84 -5.85
C THR A 311 -9.05 19.81 -6.13
N PHE A 312 -9.80 20.73 -5.53
CA PHE A 312 -11.22 20.87 -5.81
C PHE A 312 -11.68 22.33 -5.74
N SER A 313 -12.74 22.61 -6.47
CA SER A 313 -13.50 23.87 -6.43
C SER A 313 -14.97 23.56 -6.22
N SER A 314 -15.72 24.45 -5.57
CA SER A 314 -17.14 24.25 -5.38
C SER A 314 -17.95 25.52 -5.56
N ILE A 315 -19.11 25.35 -6.19
CA ILE A 315 -20.07 26.40 -6.49
C ILE A 315 -21.43 25.99 -5.92
N LEU A 316 -22.08 26.88 -5.21
CA LEU A 316 -23.44 26.73 -4.72
C LEU A 316 -24.39 27.50 -5.64
N ARG A 317 -25.33 26.79 -6.24
CA ARG A 317 -26.45 27.40 -6.96
C ARG A 317 -27.64 27.54 -6.01
N LEU A 318 -28.16 28.78 -5.89
CA LEU A 318 -29.27 29.14 -5.05
C LEU A 318 -30.62 28.81 -5.76
N PRO A 319 -31.75 28.84 -5.02
CA PRO A 319 -33.07 28.58 -5.59
C PRO A 319 -33.49 29.53 -6.71
N ASP A 320 -33.01 30.78 -6.71
CA ASP A 320 -33.24 31.79 -7.75
C ASP A 320 -32.36 31.62 -8.98
N GLY A 321 -31.45 30.61 -8.97
CA GLY A 321 -30.53 30.33 -10.05
C GLY A 321 -29.18 31.04 -9.96
N HIS A 322 -29.00 31.98 -9.06
CA HIS A 322 -27.70 32.61 -8.83
C HIS A 322 -26.66 31.60 -8.35
N GLU A 323 -25.42 31.81 -8.74
CA GLU A 323 -24.29 30.95 -8.39
C GLU A 323 -23.30 31.70 -7.49
N GLN A 324 -22.92 31.07 -6.41
CA GLN A 324 -21.94 31.58 -5.46
C GLN A 324 -20.74 30.63 -5.38
N GLN A 325 -19.53 31.15 -5.61
CA GLN A 325 -18.30 30.42 -5.40
C GLN A 325 -18.10 30.22 -3.90
N LEU A 326 -18.05 28.96 -3.44
CA LEU A 326 -17.74 28.65 -2.05
C LEU A 326 -16.24 28.47 -1.84
N TYR A 327 -15.62 27.70 -2.73
CA TYR A 327 -14.19 27.39 -2.65
C TYR A 327 -13.58 27.33 -4.04
N GLU A 328 -12.32 27.75 -4.14
CA GLU A 328 -11.55 27.72 -5.37
C GLU A 328 -10.17 27.07 -5.09
N ASN A 329 -9.78 26.09 -5.92
CA ASN A 329 -8.48 25.41 -5.88
C ASN A 329 -8.02 24.93 -4.49
N ARG A 330 -8.94 24.39 -3.68
CA ARG A 330 -8.60 23.82 -2.37
C ARG A 330 -7.93 22.45 -2.53
N THR A 331 -7.01 22.18 -1.64
CA THR A 331 -6.30 20.90 -1.62
C THR A 331 -7.20 19.77 -1.13
N ALA A 332 -7.42 18.77 -1.97
CA ALA A 332 -7.97 17.48 -1.54
C ALA A 332 -6.83 16.57 -1.01
N ILE A 333 -5.76 16.43 -1.77
CA ILE A 333 -4.51 15.82 -1.34
C ILE A 333 -3.35 16.39 -2.17
N VAL A 334 -2.27 16.76 -1.48
CA VAL A 334 -0.97 17.10 -2.10
C VAL A 334 0.12 16.43 -1.26
N GLY A 335 1.02 15.71 -1.90
CA GLY A 335 2.11 14.99 -1.27
C GLY A 335 2.01 13.47 -1.40
N PRO A 336 2.66 12.70 -0.52
CA PRO A 336 2.69 11.24 -0.60
C PRO A 336 1.30 10.63 -0.65
N ALA A 337 1.04 9.81 -1.66
CA ALA A 337 -0.21 9.07 -1.80
C ALA A 337 -0.10 7.76 -1.00
N PRO A 338 -1.00 7.52 -0.03
CA PRO A 338 -0.89 6.32 0.82
C PRO A 338 -1.12 5.03 0.03
N VAL A 339 -2.14 4.98 -0.81
CA VAL A 339 -2.44 3.83 -1.69
C VAL A 339 -3.30 4.31 -2.84
N ARG A 340 -2.90 4.02 -4.09
CA ARG A 340 -3.53 4.50 -5.32
C ARG A 340 -5.04 4.26 -5.40
N PHE A 341 -5.51 3.11 -4.93
CA PHE A 341 -6.92 2.72 -5.00
C PHE A 341 -7.63 2.70 -3.64
N SER A 342 -7.03 3.23 -2.58
CA SER A 342 -7.77 3.49 -1.35
C SER A 342 -8.76 4.62 -1.55
N ILE A 343 -9.93 4.49 -0.93
CA ILE A 343 -10.88 5.60 -0.86
C ILE A 343 -10.29 6.65 0.09
N LEU A 344 -10.03 7.82 -0.46
CA LEU A 344 -9.53 8.96 0.26
C LEU A 344 -10.67 9.95 0.49
N SER A 345 -10.58 10.72 1.57
CA SER A 345 -11.41 11.90 1.79
C SER A 345 -10.55 13.14 1.61
N ALA A 346 -11.12 14.20 1.02
CA ALA A 346 -10.44 15.49 0.97
C ALA A 346 -10.03 15.92 2.38
N ARG A 347 -8.76 16.35 2.52
CA ARG A 347 -8.17 16.70 3.83
C ARG A 347 -8.83 17.91 4.47
N ASP A 348 -9.16 18.91 3.64
CA ASP A 348 -9.83 20.10 4.11
C ASP A 348 -11.30 19.78 4.36
N LEU A 349 -11.72 19.94 5.61
CA LEU A 349 -13.13 19.83 5.98
C LEU A 349 -13.89 20.96 5.31
N HIS A 350 -14.80 20.56 4.43
CA HIS A 350 -15.75 21.44 3.83
C HIS A 350 -16.96 21.58 4.72
N GLN A 351 -17.13 22.75 5.25
CA GLN A 351 -18.32 23.10 6.02
C GLN A 351 -18.73 24.51 5.62
N PHE A 352 -20.00 24.70 5.41
CA PHE A 352 -20.58 26.02 5.24
C PHE A 352 -21.92 26.13 5.96
N ARG A 353 -22.33 27.35 6.24
CA ARG A 353 -23.63 27.67 6.79
C ARG A 353 -24.29 28.71 5.89
N LEU A 354 -25.56 28.53 5.63
CA LEU A 354 -26.32 29.53 4.91
C LEU A 354 -26.68 30.69 5.82
N PRO A 355 -26.73 31.96 5.30
CA PRO A 355 -27.18 33.13 6.07
C PRO A 355 -28.60 32.95 6.57
N ASP A 356 -28.96 33.70 7.64
CA ASP A 356 -30.30 33.63 8.25
C ASP A 356 -31.40 34.08 7.28
N ASP A 357 -31.08 34.96 6.34
CA ASP A 357 -31.94 35.46 5.27
C ASP A 357 -31.92 34.63 4.00
N ALA A 358 -31.18 33.51 3.99
CA ALA A 358 -31.12 32.64 2.83
C ALA A 358 -32.52 32.16 2.41
N PRO A 359 -32.88 32.23 1.12
CA PRO A 359 -34.21 31.81 0.68
C PRO A 359 -34.40 30.27 0.89
N ALA A 360 -35.58 29.91 1.44
CA ALA A 360 -35.97 28.50 1.50
C ALA A 360 -36.16 27.96 0.08
N GLY A 361 -35.81 26.69 -0.16
CA GLY A 361 -35.93 26.06 -1.45
C GLY A 361 -34.79 25.13 -1.77
N ASP A 362 -34.68 24.77 -3.05
CA ASP A 362 -33.72 23.75 -3.52
C ASP A 362 -32.41 24.41 -3.94
N TYR A 363 -31.34 23.88 -3.39
CA TYR A 363 -29.95 24.27 -3.65
C TYR A 363 -29.23 23.14 -4.37
N LEU A 364 -28.26 23.50 -5.22
CA LEU A 364 -27.37 22.56 -5.89
C LEU A 364 -25.92 22.91 -5.60
N LEU A 365 -25.22 22.03 -4.89
CA LEU A 365 -23.77 22.09 -4.75
C LEU A 365 -23.13 21.36 -5.94
N ARG A 366 -22.29 22.07 -6.68
CA ARG A 366 -21.40 21.49 -7.70
C ARG A 366 -19.98 21.52 -7.18
N VAL A 367 -19.28 20.39 -7.32
CA VAL A 367 -17.87 20.27 -6.96
C VAL A 367 -17.12 19.76 -8.19
N THR A 368 -16.11 20.49 -8.61
CA THR A 368 -15.13 20.04 -9.58
C THR A 368 -13.92 19.54 -8.82
N LEU A 369 -13.61 18.25 -8.97
CA LEU A 369 -12.44 17.58 -8.38
C LEU A 369 -11.43 17.33 -9.49
N SER A 370 -10.24 17.91 -9.38
CA SER A 370 -9.19 17.89 -10.40
C SER A 370 -7.99 17.06 -9.97
N ASP A 371 -7.67 16.05 -10.75
CA ASP A 371 -6.40 15.33 -10.65
C ASP A 371 -5.36 16.05 -11.52
N ASN A 372 -4.54 16.87 -10.90
CA ASN A 372 -3.59 17.76 -11.58
C ASN A 372 -2.41 17.00 -12.25
N LEU A 373 -2.22 15.71 -11.92
CA LEU A 373 -1.19 14.88 -12.55
C LEU A 373 -1.68 14.25 -13.85
N SER A 374 -2.92 13.77 -13.88
CA SER A 374 -3.52 13.20 -15.08
C SER A 374 -4.27 14.22 -15.94
N GLY A 375 -4.54 15.42 -15.42
CA GLY A 375 -5.35 16.44 -16.07
C GLY A 375 -6.83 16.10 -16.17
N LYS A 376 -7.34 15.20 -15.33
CA LYS A 376 -8.75 14.76 -15.32
C LYS A 376 -9.57 15.54 -14.32
N ASP A 377 -10.79 15.90 -14.72
CA ASP A 377 -11.74 16.62 -13.89
C ASP A 377 -13.03 15.81 -13.71
N LEU A 378 -13.45 15.65 -12.47
CA LEU A 378 -14.75 15.04 -12.12
C LEU A 378 -15.72 16.10 -11.65
N ASN A 379 -16.90 16.17 -12.30
CA ASN A 379 -17.96 17.07 -11.92
C ASN A 379 -19.00 16.34 -11.05
N LEU A 380 -18.98 16.63 -9.74
CA LEU A 380 -19.83 16.04 -8.73
C LEU A 380 -21.01 16.96 -8.41
N ARG A 381 -22.15 16.39 -8.00
CA ARG A 381 -23.37 17.13 -7.65
C ARG A 381 -23.99 16.61 -6.36
N ALA A 382 -24.48 17.54 -5.55
CA ALA A 382 -25.28 17.22 -4.37
C ALA A 382 -26.42 18.23 -4.24
N ASP A 383 -27.66 17.73 -4.35
CA ASP A 383 -28.87 18.52 -4.18
C ASP A 383 -29.31 18.47 -2.72
N PHE A 384 -29.79 19.61 -2.21
CA PHE A 384 -30.42 19.69 -0.91
C PHE A 384 -31.48 20.79 -0.85
N THR A 385 -32.41 20.67 0.08
CA THR A 385 -33.47 21.65 0.33
C THR A 385 -33.24 22.36 1.67
N LEU A 386 -33.22 23.70 1.68
CA LEU A 386 -33.26 24.48 2.88
C LEU A 386 -34.74 24.61 3.31
N VAL A 387 -35.06 24.14 4.50
CA VAL A 387 -36.38 24.27 5.11
C VAL A 387 -36.39 25.41 6.15
N GLU A 388 -37.56 25.93 6.40
CA GLU A 388 -37.75 27.03 7.40
C GLU A 388 -37.37 26.58 8.80
#